data_39545d12b2e7dcc3bacba037fe37501d
#
_entry.id   39545d12b2e7dcc3bacba037fe37501d
#
_cell.length_a   1.000
_cell.length_b   1.000
_cell.length_c   1.000
_cell.angle_alpha   90.00
_cell.angle_beta   90.00
_cell.angle_gamma   90.00
#
_symmetry.space_group_name_H-M   'P 1'
#
loop_
_entity.id
_entity.type
_entity.pdbx_description
1 polymer ?
#
loop_
_entity_poly.entity_id
_entity_poly.type
_entity_poly.pdbx_seq_one_letter_code
_entity_poly.pdbx_strand_id
1 'polypeptide(L)'
;SEKEVKKLARQVKSLEDKHGKTSADVVAAVKSGTSAGDDELIQWAQTAEKLTALEERVATLQKKTAAVQTAKKLAFIQCVGSRDFRFNRFCSSYCCMHSVKEAMIANEHDNAVTSSIFCMDLRAVGRGFEEYKLRGGKQANIKYVRGRVAEITEDEANNPIVWYESTTTQKVEHETFDMVVLATACVPTEGTAKVAELFGVELETNGFFKTHPLAPLNTTRPGIFTCGCAQGPMDIPESVAQASSAAARAAEVVAPPATVAKQKAVG
;
A
#
# COMPACT_ATOMS: atom_id res chain seq x y z
N SER A 1 -1.28 2.43 -19.43
CA SER A 1 -2.28 3.53 -19.41
C SER A 1 -3.08 3.50 -20.71
N GLU A 2 -4.31 4.03 -20.71
CA GLU A 2 -5.14 4.12 -21.95
C GLU A 2 -4.41 4.83 -23.12
N LYS A 3 -3.56 5.81 -22.82
CA LYS A 3 -2.73 6.47 -23.83
C LYS A 3 -1.73 5.51 -24.49
N GLU A 4 -1.17 4.60 -23.72
CA GLU A 4 -0.23 3.59 -24.21
C GLU A 4 -0.93 2.54 -25.07
N VAL A 5 -2.11 2.09 -24.67
CA VAL A 5 -2.98 1.19 -25.45
C VAL A 5 -3.29 1.82 -26.82
N LYS A 6 -3.78 3.07 -26.82
CA LYS A 6 -4.08 3.80 -28.07
C LYS A 6 -2.87 3.97 -28.98
N LYS A 7 -1.67 4.18 -28.42
CA LYS A 7 -0.42 4.29 -29.18
C LYS A 7 -0.06 2.95 -29.85
N LEU A 8 -0.06 1.87 -29.08
CA LEU A 8 0.26 0.53 -29.58
C LEU A 8 -0.78 0.04 -30.59
N ALA A 9 -2.07 0.29 -30.35
CA ALA A 9 -3.12 -0.05 -31.32
C ALA A 9 -2.94 0.63 -32.68
N ARG A 10 -2.52 1.91 -32.70
CA ARG A 10 -2.21 2.60 -33.92
C ARG A 10 -0.99 2.00 -34.65
N GLN A 11 0.05 1.62 -33.91
CA GLN A 11 1.24 0.97 -34.49
C GLN A 11 0.88 -0.40 -35.08
N VAL A 12 0.13 -1.22 -34.36
CA VAL A 12 -0.33 -2.54 -34.83
C VAL A 12 -1.18 -2.37 -36.09
N LYS A 13 -2.16 -1.48 -36.10
CA LYS A 13 -3.02 -1.23 -37.24
C LYS A 13 -2.22 -0.77 -38.49
N SER A 14 -1.26 0.10 -38.27
CA SER A 14 -0.37 0.56 -39.41
C SER A 14 0.44 -0.59 -40.01
N LEU A 15 0.85 -1.57 -39.19
CA LEU A 15 1.56 -2.76 -39.69
C LEU A 15 0.62 -3.74 -40.40
N GLU A 16 -0.61 -3.91 -39.89
CA GLU A 16 -1.64 -4.70 -40.57
C GLU A 16 -1.99 -4.14 -41.94
N ASP A 17 -2.19 -2.83 -42.04
CA ASP A 17 -2.47 -2.12 -43.29
C ASP A 17 -1.30 -2.22 -44.28
N LYS A 18 -0.05 -2.13 -43.77
CA LYS A 18 1.18 -2.20 -44.61
C LYS A 18 1.39 -3.59 -45.20
N HIS A 19 1.13 -4.65 -44.44
CA HIS A 19 1.46 -6.01 -44.81
C HIS A 19 0.27 -6.84 -45.28
N GLY A 20 -0.97 -6.34 -45.13
CA GLY A 20 -2.19 -7.08 -45.50
C GLY A 20 -2.41 -8.38 -44.71
N LYS A 21 -1.83 -8.48 -43.51
CA LYS A 21 -1.94 -9.63 -42.63
C LYS A 21 -2.53 -9.23 -41.29
N THR A 22 -3.19 -10.15 -40.58
CA THR A 22 -3.65 -9.89 -39.22
C THR A 22 -2.53 -10.10 -38.22
N SER A 23 -2.57 -9.37 -37.12
CA SER A 23 -1.61 -9.55 -36.02
C SER A 23 -1.67 -10.96 -35.43
N ALA A 24 -2.84 -11.61 -35.43
CA ALA A 24 -3.00 -13.00 -34.99
C ALA A 24 -2.21 -13.98 -35.86
N ASP A 25 -2.27 -13.80 -37.18
CA ASP A 25 -1.53 -14.65 -38.14
C ASP A 25 -0.02 -14.47 -37.96
N VAL A 26 0.42 -13.23 -37.75
CA VAL A 26 1.85 -12.91 -37.55
C VAL A 26 2.37 -13.49 -36.23
N VAL A 27 1.61 -13.38 -35.14
CA VAL A 27 1.97 -13.97 -33.85
C VAL A 27 2.04 -15.50 -33.96
N ALA A 28 1.09 -16.13 -34.65
CA ALA A 28 1.10 -17.58 -34.89
C ALA A 28 2.31 -18.02 -35.74
N ALA A 29 2.65 -17.28 -36.80
CA ALA A 29 3.79 -17.56 -37.66
C ALA A 29 5.13 -17.41 -36.93
N VAL A 30 5.27 -16.41 -36.06
CA VAL A 30 6.47 -16.24 -35.23
C VAL A 30 6.60 -17.38 -34.20
N LYS A 31 5.50 -17.77 -33.54
CA LYS A 31 5.49 -18.89 -32.58
C LYS A 31 5.81 -20.25 -33.21
N SER A 32 5.37 -20.46 -34.44
CA SER A 32 5.68 -21.72 -35.18
C SER A 32 7.08 -21.74 -35.81
N GLY A 33 7.85 -20.66 -35.70
CA GLY A 33 9.18 -20.54 -36.31
C GLY A 33 9.19 -20.30 -37.81
N THR A 34 8.03 -20.08 -38.44
CA THR A 34 7.90 -19.91 -39.91
C THR A 34 8.39 -18.52 -40.36
N SER A 35 8.62 -17.60 -39.42
CA SER A 35 9.11 -16.24 -39.66
C SER A 35 10.54 -16.04 -39.14
N ALA A 36 11.32 -17.09 -39.00
CA ALA A 36 12.70 -17.01 -38.49
C ALA A 36 13.56 -16.16 -39.46
N GLY A 37 14.04 -15.02 -38.95
CA GLY A 37 14.92 -14.08 -39.67
C GLY A 37 14.26 -12.82 -40.19
N ASP A 38 12.96 -12.61 -39.98
CA ASP A 38 12.27 -11.34 -40.28
C ASP A 38 12.05 -10.53 -38.98
N ASP A 39 12.99 -9.65 -38.66
CA ASP A 39 12.98 -8.83 -37.45
C ASP A 39 11.73 -7.95 -37.36
N GLU A 40 11.20 -7.47 -38.50
CA GLU A 40 9.99 -6.62 -38.52
C GLU A 40 8.76 -7.42 -38.09
N LEU A 41 8.61 -8.66 -38.54
CA LEU A 41 7.51 -9.54 -38.13
C LEU A 41 7.63 -9.95 -36.67
N ILE A 42 8.83 -10.22 -36.18
CA ILE A 42 9.08 -10.55 -34.77
C ILE A 42 8.71 -9.37 -33.88
N GLN A 43 9.14 -8.16 -34.23
CA GLN A 43 8.83 -6.94 -33.48
C GLN A 43 7.33 -6.60 -33.52
N TRP A 44 6.67 -6.87 -34.63
CA TRP A 44 5.22 -6.72 -34.74
C TRP A 44 4.50 -7.71 -33.84
N ALA A 45 4.86 -8.99 -33.86
CA ALA A 45 4.26 -10.01 -32.98
C ALA A 45 4.39 -9.64 -31.50
N GLN A 46 5.57 -9.21 -31.06
CA GLN A 46 5.82 -8.74 -29.69
C GLN A 46 4.95 -7.51 -29.34
N THR A 47 4.79 -6.59 -30.28
CA THR A 47 3.96 -5.39 -30.07
C THR A 47 2.48 -5.74 -29.96
N ALA A 48 2.01 -6.68 -30.77
CA ALA A 48 0.63 -7.18 -30.74
C ALA A 48 0.32 -7.94 -29.42
N GLU A 49 1.23 -8.83 -28.98
CA GLU A 49 1.07 -9.52 -27.69
C GLU A 49 1.06 -8.55 -26.52
N LYS A 50 1.94 -7.53 -26.53
CA LYS A 50 1.95 -6.49 -25.51
C LYS A 50 0.66 -5.69 -25.49
N LEU A 51 0.09 -5.37 -26.67
CA LEU A 51 -1.19 -4.68 -26.78
C LEU A 51 -2.31 -5.51 -26.16
N THR A 52 -2.44 -6.81 -26.54
CA THR A 52 -3.46 -7.70 -26.00
C THR A 52 -3.38 -7.81 -24.47
N ALA A 53 -2.18 -8.01 -23.94
CA ALA A 53 -1.99 -8.10 -22.48
C ALA A 53 -2.36 -6.79 -21.75
N LEU A 54 -2.10 -5.63 -22.36
CA LEU A 54 -2.49 -4.34 -21.80
C LEU A 54 -4.00 -4.10 -21.89
N GLU A 55 -4.66 -4.51 -22.97
CA GLU A 55 -6.11 -4.41 -23.14
C GLU A 55 -6.83 -5.28 -22.12
N GLU A 56 -6.41 -6.52 -21.92
CA GLU A 56 -6.95 -7.41 -20.87
C GLU A 56 -6.77 -6.82 -19.48
N ARG A 57 -5.61 -6.23 -19.20
CA ARG A 57 -5.33 -5.56 -17.92
C ARG A 57 -6.20 -4.33 -17.72
N VAL A 58 -6.41 -3.52 -18.75
CA VAL A 58 -7.30 -2.35 -18.68
C VAL A 58 -8.74 -2.78 -18.46
N ALA A 59 -9.24 -3.78 -19.20
CA ALA A 59 -10.59 -4.31 -19.02
C ALA A 59 -10.82 -4.87 -17.60
N THR A 60 -9.82 -5.59 -17.08
CA THR A 60 -9.85 -6.10 -15.70
C THR A 60 -9.90 -4.98 -14.68
N LEU A 61 -9.10 -3.92 -14.87
CA LEU A 61 -9.09 -2.75 -13.99
C LEU A 61 -10.41 -1.98 -14.07
N GLN A 62 -10.99 -1.81 -15.26
CA GLN A 62 -12.30 -1.16 -15.43
C GLN A 62 -13.41 -1.94 -14.73
N LYS A 63 -13.43 -3.28 -14.86
CA LYS A 63 -14.37 -4.14 -14.14
C LYS A 63 -14.22 -4.01 -12.62
N LYS A 64 -12.98 -4.02 -12.11
CA LYS A 64 -12.70 -3.80 -10.68
C LYS A 64 -13.16 -2.42 -10.21
N THR A 65 -12.89 -1.36 -10.99
CA THR A 65 -13.32 0.00 -10.66
C THR A 65 -14.84 0.11 -10.59
N ALA A 66 -15.56 -0.52 -11.52
CA ALA A 66 -17.03 -0.55 -11.50
C ALA A 66 -17.57 -1.28 -10.26
N ALA A 67 -16.98 -2.41 -9.88
CA ALA A 67 -17.36 -3.15 -8.67
C ALA A 67 -17.13 -2.30 -7.40
N VAL A 68 -16.01 -1.55 -7.33
CA VAL A 68 -15.75 -0.61 -6.22
C VAL A 68 -16.83 0.47 -6.13
N GLN A 69 -17.25 1.02 -7.26
CA GLN A 69 -18.26 2.08 -7.30
C GLN A 69 -19.68 1.62 -6.91
N THR A 70 -19.97 0.32 -7.04
CA THR A 70 -21.30 -0.24 -6.73
C THR A 70 -21.39 -0.84 -5.33
N ALA A 71 -20.25 -1.12 -4.67
CA ALA A 71 -20.21 -1.70 -3.34
C ALA A 71 -20.84 -0.78 -2.29
N LYS A 72 -21.76 -1.33 -1.49
CA LYS A 72 -22.47 -0.61 -0.41
C LYS A 72 -22.14 -1.13 0.98
N LYS A 73 -21.69 -2.37 1.07
CA LYS A 73 -21.36 -3.02 2.34
C LYS A 73 -19.91 -3.45 2.35
N LEU A 74 -19.08 -2.72 3.10
CA LEU A 74 -17.63 -2.88 3.12
C LEU A 74 -17.16 -3.55 4.41
N ALA A 75 -16.21 -4.48 4.29
CA ALA A 75 -15.51 -5.06 5.43
C ALA A 75 -14.04 -4.62 5.42
N PHE A 76 -13.57 -4.00 6.49
CA PHE A 76 -12.15 -3.68 6.69
C PHE A 76 -11.55 -4.69 7.67
N ILE A 77 -10.53 -5.43 7.23
CA ILE A 77 -9.86 -6.42 8.06
C ILE A 77 -8.54 -5.85 8.55
N GLN A 78 -8.44 -5.63 9.87
CA GLN A 78 -7.25 -5.07 10.49
C GLN A 78 -6.17 -6.11 10.76
N CYS A 79 -4.92 -5.65 10.87
CA CYS A 79 -3.75 -6.46 11.25
C CYS A 79 -3.45 -7.63 10.30
N VAL A 80 -3.76 -7.51 9.01
CA VAL A 80 -3.42 -8.55 8.03
C VAL A 80 -1.91 -8.65 7.88
N GLY A 81 -1.33 -9.74 8.37
CA GLY A 81 0.13 -9.95 8.41
C GLY A 81 0.87 -9.16 9.50
N SER A 82 0.16 -8.42 10.37
CA SER A 82 0.71 -7.70 11.53
C SER A 82 0.25 -8.33 12.83
N ARG A 83 1.01 -8.16 13.93
CA ARG A 83 0.68 -8.66 15.27
C ARG A 83 0.39 -10.17 15.28
N ASP A 84 1.09 -10.89 14.43
CA ASP A 84 0.98 -12.34 14.25
C ASP A 84 2.37 -12.98 14.29
N PHE A 85 2.55 -14.00 15.12
CA PHE A 85 3.84 -14.70 15.27
C PHE A 85 4.29 -15.45 14.00
N ARG A 86 3.35 -15.78 13.11
CA ARG A 86 3.63 -16.46 11.83
C ARG A 86 4.17 -15.51 10.76
N PHE A 87 3.92 -14.19 10.91
CA PHE A 87 4.29 -13.16 9.96
C PHE A 87 5.10 -12.05 10.66
N ASN A 88 4.47 -10.92 10.99
CA ASN A 88 5.13 -9.80 11.65
C ASN A 88 4.56 -9.60 13.06
N ARG A 89 5.43 -9.66 14.08
CA ARG A 89 5.03 -9.52 15.50
C ARG A 89 4.66 -8.09 15.88
N PHE A 90 5.11 -7.12 15.09
CA PHE A 90 4.87 -5.69 15.36
C PHE A 90 3.52 -5.21 14.82
N CYS A 91 3.08 -4.06 15.31
CA CYS A 91 1.93 -3.32 14.82
C CYS A 91 2.35 -2.38 13.70
N SER A 92 1.55 -2.28 12.64
CA SER A 92 1.76 -1.30 11.55
C SER A 92 1.34 0.14 11.91
N SER A 93 1.04 0.40 13.18
CA SER A 93 0.76 1.71 13.79
C SER A 93 -0.44 2.46 13.21
N TYR A 94 -0.41 2.86 11.94
CA TYR A 94 -1.38 3.78 11.32
C TYR A 94 -2.62 3.12 10.70
N CYS A 95 -2.60 1.79 10.47
CA CYS A 95 -3.65 1.12 9.70
C CYS A 95 -5.06 1.25 10.29
N CYS A 96 -5.21 1.30 11.63
CA CYS A 96 -6.52 1.50 12.27
C CYS A 96 -7.15 2.83 11.87
N MET A 97 -6.40 3.92 11.98
CA MET A 97 -6.92 5.26 11.64
C MET A 97 -7.08 5.44 10.14
N HIS A 98 -6.23 4.82 9.33
CA HIS A 98 -6.38 4.79 7.87
C HIS A 98 -7.70 4.14 7.47
N SER A 99 -8.02 2.95 8.00
CA SER A 99 -9.29 2.27 7.70
C SER A 99 -10.51 3.06 8.19
N VAL A 100 -10.46 3.69 9.37
CA VAL A 100 -11.55 4.57 9.84
C VAL A 100 -11.75 5.73 8.86
N LYS A 101 -10.66 6.36 8.39
CA LYS A 101 -10.72 7.46 7.44
C LYS A 101 -11.31 7.02 6.10
N GLU A 102 -10.85 5.89 5.55
CA GLU A 102 -11.37 5.34 4.29
C GLU A 102 -12.86 5.01 4.39
N ALA A 103 -13.29 4.38 5.48
CA ALA A 103 -14.70 4.07 5.72
C ALA A 103 -15.56 5.34 5.83
N MET A 104 -15.06 6.40 6.48
CA MET A 104 -15.76 7.69 6.55
C MET A 104 -15.84 8.35 5.17
N ILE A 105 -14.76 8.36 4.40
CA ILE A 105 -14.74 8.93 3.04
C ILE A 105 -15.71 8.16 2.13
N ALA A 106 -15.75 6.83 2.21
CA ALA A 106 -16.69 6.03 1.44
C ALA A 106 -18.15 6.42 1.73
N ASN A 107 -18.49 6.61 3.01
CA ASN A 107 -19.81 7.07 3.41
C ASN A 107 -20.08 8.54 3.03
N GLU A 108 -19.08 9.42 3.04
CA GLU A 108 -19.19 10.81 2.57
C GLU A 108 -19.50 10.88 1.07
N HIS A 109 -18.91 9.99 0.27
CA HIS A 109 -19.18 9.89 -1.17
C HIS A 109 -20.56 9.29 -1.47
N ASP A 110 -21.02 8.35 -0.66
CA ASP A 110 -22.29 7.70 -0.79
C ASP A 110 -22.84 7.30 0.59
N ASN A 111 -23.86 8.01 1.06
CA ASN A 111 -24.49 7.79 2.37
C ASN A 111 -25.12 6.39 2.54
N ALA A 112 -25.33 5.65 1.44
CA ALA A 112 -25.81 4.28 1.49
C ALA A 112 -24.72 3.26 1.83
N VAL A 113 -23.43 3.67 1.79
CA VAL A 113 -22.33 2.79 2.15
C VAL A 113 -22.29 2.58 3.65
N THR A 114 -22.20 1.31 4.04
CA THR A 114 -21.99 0.87 5.41
C THR A 114 -20.64 0.14 5.53
N SER A 115 -19.95 0.30 6.64
CA SER A 115 -18.63 -0.30 6.83
C SER A 115 -18.54 -1.05 8.15
N SER A 116 -17.98 -2.26 8.13
CA SER A 116 -17.61 -3.01 9.33
C SER A 116 -16.10 -3.10 9.43
N ILE A 117 -15.52 -2.62 10.54
CA ILE A 117 -14.07 -2.68 10.79
C ILE A 117 -13.81 -3.78 11.81
N PHE A 118 -13.23 -4.89 11.35
CA PHE A 118 -12.87 -6.05 12.16
C PHE A 118 -11.50 -5.87 12.76
N CYS A 119 -11.40 -5.85 14.09
CA CYS A 119 -10.14 -5.60 14.79
C CYS A 119 -10.06 -6.35 16.12
N MET A 120 -8.87 -6.74 16.52
CA MET A 120 -8.60 -7.23 17.87
C MET A 120 -8.79 -6.10 18.90
N ASP A 121 -8.26 -4.93 18.57
CA ASP A 121 -8.44 -3.64 19.21
C ASP A 121 -8.25 -2.53 18.18
N LEU A 122 -8.93 -1.41 18.33
CA LEU A 122 -8.76 -0.24 17.47
C LEU A 122 -7.83 0.75 18.18
N ARG A 123 -6.65 0.96 17.58
CA ARG A 123 -5.61 1.83 18.12
C ARG A 123 -5.69 3.22 17.50
N ALA A 124 -6.25 4.15 18.27
CA ALA A 124 -6.33 5.56 17.90
C ALA A 124 -5.19 6.34 18.58
N VAL A 125 -3.95 6.08 18.12
CA VAL A 125 -2.74 6.69 18.70
C VAL A 125 -2.47 8.02 18.02
N GLY A 126 -2.45 9.09 18.80
CA GLY A 126 -2.21 10.44 18.31
C GLY A 126 -3.28 11.44 18.77
N ARG A 127 -2.96 12.72 18.65
CA ARG A 127 -3.86 13.81 19.08
C ARG A 127 -5.10 13.88 18.20
N GLY A 128 -6.28 13.80 18.79
CA GLY A 128 -7.56 13.93 18.10
C GLY A 128 -8.04 12.63 17.42
N PHE A 129 -7.29 11.53 17.48
CA PHE A 129 -7.66 10.30 16.80
C PHE A 129 -8.76 9.51 17.52
N GLU A 130 -8.83 9.60 18.86
CA GLU A 130 -9.94 9.00 19.59
C GLU A 130 -11.28 9.68 19.25
N GLU A 131 -11.30 11.00 19.20
CA GLU A 131 -12.47 11.79 18.78
C GLU A 131 -12.86 11.48 17.34
N TYR A 132 -11.87 11.30 16.46
CA TYR A 132 -12.10 10.94 15.06
C TYR A 132 -12.76 9.55 14.95
N LYS A 133 -12.27 8.55 15.69
CA LYS A 133 -12.85 7.21 15.79
C LYS A 133 -14.29 7.26 16.32
N LEU A 134 -14.53 8.01 17.40
CA LEU A 134 -15.87 8.17 17.97
C LEU A 134 -16.84 8.82 16.98
N ARG A 135 -16.37 9.82 16.24
CA ARG A 135 -17.15 10.46 15.18
C ARG A 135 -17.50 9.48 14.06
N GLY A 136 -16.55 8.67 13.61
CA GLY A 136 -16.77 7.62 12.59
C GLY A 136 -17.88 6.65 12.99
N GLY A 137 -17.86 6.16 14.23
CA GLY A 137 -18.91 5.26 14.75
C GLY A 137 -20.29 5.91 14.88
N LYS A 138 -20.35 7.23 15.11
CA LYS A 138 -21.63 7.94 15.28
C LYS A 138 -22.25 8.44 13.97
N GLN A 139 -21.45 8.85 13.01
CA GLN A 139 -21.92 9.63 11.85
C GLN A 139 -21.87 8.89 10.52
N ALA A 140 -21.03 7.88 10.40
CA ALA A 140 -20.67 7.32 9.08
C ALA A 140 -21.07 5.86 8.90
N ASN A 141 -22.10 5.37 9.58
CA ASN A 141 -22.53 3.97 9.48
C ASN A 141 -21.39 2.96 9.62
N ILE A 142 -20.42 3.26 10.49
CA ILE A 142 -19.25 2.40 10.75
C ILE A 142 -19.53 1.56 12.00
N LYS A 143 -19.50 0.24 11.82
CA LYS A 143 -19.56 -0.74 12.91
C LYS A 143 -18.14 -1.20 13.25
N TYR A 144 -17.71 -1.01 14.49
CA TYR A 144 -16.47 -1.59 15.00
C TYR A 144 -16.76 -2.99 15.56
N VAL A 145 -16.22 -4.01 14.91
CA VAL A 145 -16.40 -5.42 15.32
C VAL A 145 -15.13 -5.88 16.02
N ARG A 146 -15.22 -6.03 17.35
CA ARG A 146 -14.10 -6.59 18.10
C ARG A 146 -14.08 -8.10 17.96
N GLY A 147 -13.10 -8.59 17.20
CA GLY A 147 -12.96 -10.01 16.91
C GLY A 147 -11.77 -10.25 15.98
N ARG A 148 -11.47 -11.52 15.77
CA ARG A 148 -10.44 -11.94 14.81
C ARG A 148 -11.10 -12.64 13.63
N VAL A 149 -10.85 -12.13 12.45
CA VAL A 149 -11.25 -12.81 11.21
C VAL A 149 -10.41 -14.07 11.05
N ALA A 150 -11.09 -15.19 10.89
CA ALA A 150 -10.48 -16.50 10.73
C ALA A 150 -10.30 -16.84 9.25
N GLU A 151 -11.34 -16.57 8.45
CA GLU A 151 -11.40 -16.96 7.06
C GLU A 151 -12.29 -16.01 6.26
N ILE A 152 -12.06 -15.92 4.96
CA ILE A 152 -12.92 -15.26 4.00
C ILE A 152 -13.23 -16.29 2.92
N THR A 153 -14.52 -16.58 2.74
CA THR A 153 -15.04 -17.46 1.68
C THR A 153 -15.89 -16.64 0.70
N GLU A 154 -16.45 -17.26 -0.30
CA GLU A 154 -17.32 -16.62 -1.30
C GLU A 154 -18.67 -17.33 -1.33
N ASP A 155 -19.75 -16.57 -1.57
CA ASP A 155 -21.08 -17.12 -1.88
C ASP A 155 -21.19 -17.47 -3.39
N GLU A 156 -22.35 -17.99 -3.80
CA GLU A 156 -22.61 -18.36 -5.21
C GLU A 156 -22.57 -17.14 -6.17
N ALA A 157 -22.76 -15.92 -5.64
CA ALA A 157 -22.68 -14.68 -6.40
C ALA A 157 -21.27 -14.04 -6.39
N ASN A 158 -20.28 -14.72 -5.81
CA ASN A 158 -18.91 -14.26 -5.57
C ASN A 158 -18.81 -13.07 -4.60
N ASN A 159 -19.76 -12.91 -3.71
CA ASN A 159 -19.62 -11.93 -2.64
C ASN A 159 -18.78 -12.53 -1.49
N PRO A 160 -17.87 -11.77 -0.89
CA PRO A 160 -17.05 -12.27 0.21
C PRO A 160 -17.86 -12.47 1.48
N ILE A 161 -17.72 -13.64 2.10
CA ILE A 161 -18.25 -13.98 3.42
C ILE A 161 -17.11 -13.94 4.42
N VAL A 162 -17.19 -13.04 5.38
CA VAL A 162 -16.18 -12.88 6.44
C VAL A 162 -16.58 -13.70 7.66
N TRP A 163 -15.77 -14.70 8.01
CA TRP A 163 -15.92 -15.52 9.20
C TRP A 163 -15.04 -15.01 10.32
N TYR A 164 -15.60 -14.75 11.49
CA TYR A 164 -14.85 -14.17 12.60
C TYR A 164 -15.33 -14.71 13.96
N GLU A 165 -14.39 -14.74 14.91
CA GLU A 165 -14.69 -14.99 16.30
C GLU A 165 -15.05 -13.66 16.97
N SER A 166 -16.31 -13.53 17.36
CA SER A 166 -16.80 -12.35 18.08
C SER A 166 -16.42 -12.42 19.55
N THR A 167 -15.65 -11.45 20.05
CA THR A 167 -15.32 -11.37 21.46
C THR A 167 -16.50 -10.93 22.34
N THR A 168 -17.55 -10.40 21.73
CA THR A 168 -18.77 -9.97 22.44
C THR A 168 -19.69 -11.16 22.71
N THR A 169 -19.92 -11.98 21.68
CA THR A 169 -20.83 -13.14 21.79
C THR A 169 -20.09 -14.44 22.12
N GLN A 170 -18.76 -14.45 22.04
CA GLN A 170 -17.89 -15.64 22.20
C GLN A 170 -18.26 -16.79 21.24
N LYS A 171 -18.73 -16.44 20.06
CA LYS A 171 -19.12 -17.38 19.00
C LYS A 171 -18.43 -17.04 17.70
N VAL A 172 -18.32 -18.05 16.83
CA VAL A 172 -17.99 -17.85 15.44
C VAL A 172 -19.23 -17.32 14.73
N GLU A 173 -19.09 -16.18 14.11
CA GLU A 173 -20.12 -15.50 13.32
C GLU A 173 -19.61 -15.30 11.90
N HIS A 174 -20.54 -15.07 10.97
CA HIS A 174 -20.19 -14.71 9.60
C HIS A 174 -21.14 -13.66 9.07
N GLU A 175 -20.63 -12.88 8.11
CA GLU A 175 -21.42 -11.82 7.47
C GLU A 175 -20.94 -11.65 6.01
N THR A 176 -21.88 -11.50 5.07
CA THR A 176 -21.59 -11.28 3.64
C THR A 176 -21.42 -9.79 3.37
N PHE A 177 -20.46 -9.45 2.52
CA PHE A 177 -20.10 -8.10 2.12
C PHE A 177 -20.00 -8.00 0.60
N ASP A 178 -20.07 -6.78 0.07
CA ASP A 178 -19.83 -6.51 -1.36
C ASP A 178 -18.33 -6.41 -1.64
N MET A 179 -17.54 -6.01 -0.63
CA MET A 179 -16.09 -5.83 -0.76
C MET A 179 -15.38 -6.00 0.58
N VAL A 180 -14.18 -6.57 0.50
CA VAL A 180 -13.24 -6.67 1.62
C VAL A 180 -12.01 -5.82 1.34
N VAL A 181 -11.65 -4.97 2.30
CA VAL A 181 -10.44 -4.15 2.32
C VAL A 181 -9.47 -4.72 3.35
N LEU A 182 -8.28 -5.09 2.91
CA LEU A 182 -7.26 -5.67 3.77
C LEU A 182 -6.29 -4.58 4.25
N ALA A 183 -6.28 -4.30 5.55
CA ALA A 183 -5.26 -3.44 6.17
C ALA A 183 -3.96 -4.25 6.39
N THR A 184 -3.18 -4.36 5.33
CA THR A 184 -1.95 -5.16 5.29
C THR A 184 -0.82 -4.57 6.11
N ALA A 185 0.13 -5.42 6.54
CA ALA A 185 1.29 -5.00 7.31
C ALA A 185 2.19 -4.03 6.53
N CYS A 186 2.68 -3.00 7.23
CA CYS A 186 3.77 -2.16 6.74
C CYS A 186 5.08 -2.88 7.03
N VAL A 187 5.79 -3.27 5.99
CA VAL A 187 7.07 -3.99 6.08
C VAL A 187 8.18 -3.18 5.40
N PRO A 188 9.46 -3.43 5.74
CA PRO A 188 10.57 -2.82 5.03
C PRO A 188 10.53 -3.15 3.53
N THR A 189 10.98 -2.23 2.69
CA THR A 189 11.08 -2.47 1.25
C THR A 189 12.18 -3.48 0.93
N GLU A 190 12.07 -4.17 -0.20
CA GLU A 190 13.08 -5.15 -0.65
C GLU A 190 14.50 -4.56 -0.74
N GLY A 191 14.62 -3.27 -1.05
CA GLY A 191 15.90 -2.57 -1.13
C GLY A 191 16.55 -2.20 0.20
N THR A 192 15.84 -2.31 1.34
CA THR A 192 16.31 -1.83 2.65
C THR A 192 17.60 -2.56 3.08
N ALA A 193 17.64 -3.87 2.90
CA ALA A 193 18.83 -4.68 3.26
C ALA A 193 20.06 -4.27 2.44
N LYS A 194 19.90 -4.04 1.14
CA LYS A 194 20.99 -3.60 0.26
C LYS A 194 21.49 -2.20 0.62
N VAL A 195 20.58 -1.29 0.96
CA VAL A 195 20.94 0.06 1.42
C VAL A 195 21.68 -0.01 2.76
N ALA A 196 21.22 -0.85 3.69
CA ALA A 196 21.88 -1.07 4.98
C ALA A 196 23.32 -1.59 4.80
N GLU A 197 23.53 -2.58 3.95
CA GLU A 197 24.84 -3.13 3.60
C GLU A 197 25.74 -2.05 2.98
N LEU A 198 25.25 -1.32 1.98
CA LEU A 198 26.03 -0.29 1.26
C LEU A 198 26.53 0.81 2.20
N PHE A 199 25.71 1.23 3.15
CA PHE A 199 26.06 2.29 4.10
C PHE A 199 26.64 1.77 5.42
N GLY A 200 26.70 0.46 5.63
CA GLY A 200 27.21 -0.17 6.85
C GLY A 200 26.35 0.16 8.08
N VAL A 201 25.03 0.21 7.91
CA VAL A 201 24.04 0.46 8.95
C VAL A 201 23.37 -0.85 9.35
N GLU A 202 23.17 -1.09 10.65
CA GLU A 202 22.48 -2.27 11.14
C GLU A 202 20.94 -2.14 10.95
N LEU A 203 20.30 -3.31 10.80
CA LEU A 203 18.85 -3.43 10.81
C LEU A 203 18.37 -4.05 12.13
N GLU A 204 17.16 -3.71 12.53
CA GLU A 204 16.41 -4.42 13.57
C GLU A 204 16.00 -5.83 13.09
N THR A 205 15.60 -6.69 14.02
CA THR A 205 15.15 -8.06 13.71
C THR A 205 13.93 -8.10 12.76
N ASN A 206 13.17 -7.02 12.69
CA ASN A 206 12.03 -6.84 11.79
C ASN A 206 12.40 -6.21 10.43
N GLY A 207 13.69 -5.94 10.20
CA GLY A 207 14.24 -5.44 8.93
C GLY A 207 14.20 -3.92 8.74
N PHE A 208 13.70 -3.14 9.69
CA PHE A 208 13.80 -1.68 9.67
C PHE A 208 15.20 -1.22 10.12
N PHE A 209 15.59 0.02 9.78
CA PHE A 209 16.86 0.57 10.21
C PHE A 209 16.92 0.69 11.73
N LYS A 210 17.98 0.14 12.32
CA LYS A 210 18.22 0.21 13.75
C LYS A 210 18.66 1.62 14.15
N THR A 211 18.03 2.13 15.21
CA THR A 211 18.29 3.46 15.74
C THR A 211 18.64 3.41 17.23
N HIS A 212 19.23 4.48 17.72
CA HIS A 212 19.54 4.57 19.14
C HIS A 212 18.26 4.99 19.93
N PRO A 213 17.93 4.30 21.05
CA PRO A 213 16.69 4.57 21.79
C PRO A 213 16.50 6.03 22.27
N LEU A 214 17.60 6.70 22.64
CA LEU A 214 17.59 8.09 23.09
C LEU A 214 17.88 9.11 21.97
N ALA A 215 18.13 8.62 20.74
CA ALA A 215 18.36 9.44 19.55
C ALA A 215 17.74 8.73 18.33
N PRO A 216 16.41 8.70 18.25
CA PRO A 216 15.67 7.80 17.35
C PRO A 216 15.88 8.07 15.85
N LEU A 217 16.55 9.15 15.49
CA LEU A 217 16.91 9.45 14.10
C LEU A 217 18.33 9.01 13.73
N ASN A 218 19.16 8.71 14.74
CA ASN A 218 20.53 8.31 14.51
C ASN A 218 20.60 6.80 14.24
N THR A 219 21.15 6.44 13.10
CA THR A 219 21.46 5.04 12.81
C THR A 219 22.66 4.55 13.61
N THR A 220 23.02 3.30 13.46
CA THR A 220 24.23 2.72 14.09
C THR A 220 25.54 3.30 13.51
N ARG A 221 25.47 4.05 12.41
CA ARG A 221 26.63 4.71 11.79
C ARG A 221 26.54 6.23 11.93
N PRO A 222 27.54 6.89 12.55
CA PRO A 222 27.57 8.34 12.67
C PRO A 222 27.47 9.06 11.32
N GLY A 223 26.70 10.15 11.27
CA GLY A 223 26.47 10.95 10.06
C GLY A 223 25.39 10.38 9.13
N ILE A 224 24.81 9.23 9.45
CA ILE A 224 23.68 8.65 8.71
C ILE A 224 22.45 8.68 9.60
N PHE A 225 21.39 9.27 9.08
CA PHE A 225 20.12 9.45 9.77
C PHE A 225 19.00 8.72 9.03
N THR A 226 17.99 8.28 9.75
CA THR A 226 16.78 7.65 9.20
C THR A 226 15.53 8.34 9.70
N CYS A 227 14.46 8.30 8.92
CA CYS A 227 13.16 8.86 9.30
C CYS A 227 12.02 8.15 8.56
N GLY A 228 10.80 8.37 9.05
CA GLY A 228 9.61 7.81 8.43
C GLY A 228 9.58 6.29 8.45
N CYS A 229 8.88 5.72 7.48
CA CYS A 229 8.71 4.25 7.37
C CYS A 229 10.01 3.47 7.12
N ALA A 230 11.15 4.12 6.95
CA ALA A 230 12.45 3.45 6.94
C ALA A 230 12.88 3.02 8.35
N GLN A 231 12.50 3.77 9.38
CA GLN A 231 12.75 3.44 10.79
C GLN A 231 11.73 2.44 11.35
N GLY A 232 10.47 2.55 10.93
CA GLY A 232 9.38 1.72 11.41
C GLY A 232 8.03 2.21 10.90
N PRO A 233 6.96 1.44 11.09
CA PRO A 233 5.63 1.87 10.67
C PRO A 233 5.19 3.13 11.42
N MET A 234 4.84 4.17 10.66
CA MET A 234 4.33 5.44 11.21
C MET A 234 3.42 6.15 10.20
N ASP A 235 2.64 7.10 10.68
CA ASP A 235 1.75 7.90 9.85
C ASP A 235 2.47 9.05 9.12
N ILE A 236 1.73 9.80 8.30
CA ILE A 236 2.29 10.93 7.53
C ILE A 236 2.76 12.06 8.45
N PRO A 237 1.97 12.52 9.45
CA PRO A 237 2.40 13.54 10.41
C PRO A 237 3.70 13.15 11.14
N GLU A 238 3.80 11.93 11.64
CA GLU A 238 5.00 11.43 12.30
C GLU A 238 6.19 11.40 11.34
N SER A 239 5.99 10.92 10.10
CA SER A 239 7.02 10.88 9.07
C SER A 239 7.55 12.27 8.72
N VAL A 240 6.66 13.28 8.60
CA VAL A 240 7.04 14.67 8.34
C VAL A 240 7.82 15.28 9.52
N ALA A 241 7.38 15.04 10.74
CA ALA A 241 8.08 15.52 11.94
C ALA A 241 9.48 14.90 12.03
N GLN A 242 9.61 13.60 11.77
CA GLN A 242 10.89 12.90 11.75
C GLN A 242 11.79 13.41 10.61
N ALA A 243 11.25 13.63 9.41
CA ALA A 243 12.02 14.15 8.28
C ALA A 243 12.60 15.53 8.59
N SER A 244 11.81 16.44 9.18
CA SER A 244 12.28 17.76 9.63
C SER A 244 13.40 17.63 10.67
N SER A 245 13.21 16.75 11.64
CA SER A 245 14.21 16.52 12.69
C SER A 245 15.49 15.86 12.15
N ALA A 246 15.38 14.92 11.20
CA ALA A 246 16.54 14.30 10.55
C ALA A 246 17.32 15.33 9.72
N ALA A 247 16.64 16.24 9.02
CA ALA A 247 17.28 17.34 8.31
C ALA A 247 18.06 18.27 9.24
N ALA A 248 17.48 18.62 10.41
CA ALA A 248 18.17 19.40 11.43
C ALA A 248 19.44 18.69 11.95
N ARG A 249 19.34 17.38 12.23
CA ARG A 249 20.50 16.57 12.65
C ARG A 249 21.58 16.51 11.58
N ALA A 250 21.19 16.37 10.31
CA ALA A 250 22.14 16.38 9.19
C ALA A 250 22.84 17.75 9.06
N ALA A 251 22.09 18.84 9.23
CA ALA A 251 22.63 20.20 9.21
C ALA A 251 23.71 20.41 10.30
N GLU A 252 23.55 19.84 11.49
CA GLU A 252 24.55 19.93 12.56
C GLU A 252 25.89 19.29 12.16
N VAL A 253 25.87 18.24 11.33
CA VAL A 253 27.08 17.56 10.87
C VAL A 253 27.81 18.34 9.78
N VAL A 254 27.08 19.03 8.90
CA VAL A 254 27.66 19.75 7.77
C VAL A 254 27.87 21.25 8.05
N ALA A 255 27.27 21.78 9.13
CA ALA A 255 27.46 23.16 9.51
C ALA A 255 28.90 23.40 9.98
N PRO A 256 29.55 24.52 9.60
CA PRO A 256 30.82 24.87 10.18
C PRO A 256 30.65 25.05 11.71
N PRO A 257 31.69 24.69 12.51
CA PRO A 257 31.61 24.88 13.95
C PRO A 257 31.22 26.32 14.26
N ALA A 258 30.14 26.49 15.06
CA ALA A 258 29.64 27.78 15.44
C ALA A 258 30.80 28.56 16.09
N THR A 259 31.19 29.67 15.50
CA THR A 259 32.10 30.62 16.13
C THR A 259 31.35 31.09 17.40
N VAL A 260 31.81 30.61 18.55
CA VAL A 260 31.29 31.03 19.83
C VAL A 260 31.53 32.55 19.89
N ALA A 261 30.48 33.33 19.58
CA ALA A 261 30.52 34.76 19.79
C ALA A 261 30.80 34.97 21.29
N LYS A 262 32.02 35.46 21.61
CA LYS A 262 32.36 35.87 22.96
C LYS A 262 31.30 36.88 23.38
N GLN A 263 30.36 36.43 24.21
CA GLN A 263 29.47 37.37 24.89
C GLN A 263 30.37 38.35 25.63
N LYS A 264 30.41 39.61 25.14
CA LYS A 264 30.97 40.71 25.92
C LYS A 264 30.18 40.74 27.21
N ALA A 265 30.85 40.43 28.32
CA ALA A 265 30.28 40.71 29.64
C ALA A 265 29.90 42.16 29.66
N VAL A 266 28.62 42.44 29.80
CA VAL A 266 28.09 43.77 30.11
C VAL A 266 28.44 43.96 31.58
N GLY A 267 29.46 44.83 31.84
CA GLY A 267 29.80 45.26 33.17
C GLY A 267 28.83 46.36 33.66
#